data_e68c824b2edf3fb0c2113ea964a54cd3
#
_entry.id   e68c824b2edf3fb0c2113ea964a54cd3
#
_cell.length_a   1.000
_cell.length_b   1.000
_cell.length_c   1.000
_cell.angle_alpha   90.00
_cell.angle_beta   90.00
_cell.angle_gamma   90.00
#
_symmetry.space_group_name_H-M   'P 1'
#
loop_
_entity.id
_entity.type
_entity.pdbx_description
1 polymer ?
#
loop_
_entity_poly.entity_id
_entity_poly.type
_entity_poly.pdbx_seq_one_letter_code
_entity_poly.pdbx_strand_id
1 'polypeptide(L)'
;MFAGCTSITTVPIPKSIEAIGTSAIDGCSKLATLTLGTGVTTLGDRAFADCGLTALALPDNVTTLGDGAFSNNPNIATLQFGAGLTAISDNAFASNNAIESLTIPKTIATIGAGSFANWSKLTKLTISGNTLTSIGSKAFENAALLADVYAEPTTAPAVQADSFSGAGTSVQGSKTFHVASVEAYSSWTTAASGYTMEALGPDYLSEGLYYRASGEDPWKSEIPQTFTTLYVKTAGDNTVMTTAQMKSVADAVLALAAPATVDFSEVGY
;
A
#
# COMPACT_ATOMS: atom_id res chain seq x y z
N MET A 1 25.08 20.44 11.28
CA MET A 1 24.12 20.50 10.17
C MET A 1 24.91 20.38 8.88
N PHE A 2 24.54 19.44 8.01
CA PHE A 2 25.30 19.07 6.80
C PHE A 2 24.56 19.45 5.51
N ALA A 3 23.60 20.37 5.58
CA ALA A 3 22.84 20.79 4.40
C ALA A 3 23.78 21.31 3.31
N GLY A 4 23.55 20.88 2.07
CA GLY A 4 24.36 21.27 0.90
C GLY A 4 25.76 20.64 0.83
N CYS A 5 26.08 19.65 1.65
CA CYS A 5 27.38 18.98 1.65
C CYS A 5 27.50 18.00 0.50
N THR A 6 27.75 18.48 -0.71
CA THR A 6 27.77 17.69 -1.96
C THR A 6 28.93 16.70 -2.10
N SER A 7 29.85 16.62 -1.14
CA SER A 7 30.96 15.67 -1.13
C SER A 7 30.73 14.45 -0.25
N ILE A 8 29.73 14.49 0.63
CA ILE A 8 29.40 13.38 1.55
C ILE A 8 28.74 12.27 0.75
N THR A 9 29.24 11.03 0.89
CA THR A 9 28.70 9.85 0.23
C THR A 9 27.98 8.90 1.18
N THR A 10 28.31 8.94 2.48
CA THR A 10 27.71 8.10 3.52
C THR A 10 27.52 8.89 4.79
N VAL A 11 26.40 8.66 5.49
CA VAL A 11 26.13 9.23 6.82
C VAL A 11 25.62 8.12 7.73
N PRO A 12 26.45 7.61 8.66
CA PRO A 12 26.00 6.73 9.72
C PRO A 12 25.43 7.59 10.87
N ILE A 13 24.14 7.44 11.14
CA ILE A 13 23.52 8.11 12.31
C ILE A 13 23.62 7.17 13.51
N PRO A 14 24.31 7.60 14.60
CA PRO A 14 24.48 6.75 15.78
C PRO A 14 23.14 6.47 16.49
N LYS A 15 23.10 5.36 17.23
CA LYS A 15 21.91 4.99 18.03
C LYS A 15 21.54 5.96 19.16
N SER A 16 22.46 6.85 19.53
CA SER A 16 22.22 7.90 20.54
C SER A 16 21.47 9.12 20.00
N ILE A 17 21.27 9.21 18.67
CA ILE A 17 20.50 10.28 18.06
C ILE A 17 19.05 9.86 18.00
N GLU A 18 18.17 10.65 18.61
CA GLU A 18 16.71 10.41 18.66
C GLU A 18 15.95 11.18 17.58
N ALA A 19 16.46 12.35 17.18
CA ALA A 19 15.82 13.19 16.19
C ALA A 19 16.81 13.78 15.18
N ILE A 20 16.41 13.77 13.92
CA ILE A 20 17.07 14.49 12.83
C ILE A 20 16.24 15.74 12.55
N GLY A 21 16.83 16.92 12.68
CA GLY A 21 16.11 18.18 12.52
C GLY A 21 15.78 18.49 11.05
N THR A 22 14.95 19.52 10.88
CA THR A 22 14.57 20.06 9.56
C THR A 22 15.80 20.39 8.72
N SER A 23 15.80 19.92 7.47
CA SER A 23 16.87 20.12 6.47
C SER A 23 18.29 19.77 6.97
N ALA A 24 18.41 18.86 7.93
CA ALA A 24 19.71 18.56 8.53
C ALA A 24 20.76 18.08 7.53
N ILE A 25 20.34 17.33 6.51
CA ILE A 25 21.19 16.72 5.47
C ILE A 25 20.63 17.02 4.06
N ASP A 26 19.78 18.01 3.94
CA ASP A 26 19.16 18.46 2.70
C ASP A 26 20.23 18.87 1.65
N GLY A 27 20.06 18.48 0.40
CA GLY A 27 20.95 18.87 -0.71
C GLY A 27 22.31 18.15 -0.74
N CYS A 28 22.48 17.06 -0.01
CA CYS A 28 23.69 16.25 -0.06
C CYS A 28 23.65 15.29 -1.29
N SER A 29 23.78 15.83 -2.49
CA SER A 29 23.51 15.15 -3.76
C SER A 29 24.36 13.89 -4.05
N LYS A 30 25.50 13.72 -3.35
CA LYS A 30 26.34 12.51 -3.46
C LYS A 30 26.09 11.49 -2.33
N LEU A 31 25.21 11.81 -1.37
CA LEU A 31 24.88 10.89 -0.29
C LEU A 31 24.10 9.69 -0.85
N ALA A 32 24.80 8.60 -1.08
CA ALA A 32 24.20 7.39 -1.65
C ALA A 32 23.73 6.39 -0.57
N THR A 33 24.40 6.39 0.58
CA THR A 33 24.12 5.45 1.67
C THR A 33 23.79 6.19 2.96
N LEU A 34 22.62 5.88 3.51
CA LEU A 34 22.15 6.34 4.81
C LEU A 34 21.91 5.15 5.71
N THR A 35 22.50 5.18 6.90
CA THR A 35 22.20 4.21 7.96
C THR A 35 21.64 4.96 9.15
N LEU A 36 20.35 4.79 9.42
CA LEU A 36 19.68 5.35 10.58
C LEU A 36 19.91 4.44 11.80
N GLY A 37 20.40 5.03 12.89
CA GLY A 37 20.53 4.32 14.16
C GLY A 37 19.17 3.97 14.76
N THR A 38 19.14 2.89 15.55
CA THR A 38 17.89 2.41 16.18
C THR A 38 17.32 3.34 17.26
N GLY A 39 18.00 4.41 17.61
CA GLY A 39 17.46 5.46 18.50
C GLY A 39 16.62 6.50 17.79
N VAL A 40 16.70 6.59 16.46
CA VAL A 40 15.99 7.63 15.70
C VAL A 40 14.50 7.38 15.71
N THR A 41 13.72 8.30 16.25
CA THR A 41 12.25 8.27 16.30
C THR A 41 11.61 9.32 15.40
N THR A 42 12.33 10.43 15.14
CA THR A 42 11.78 11.60 14.43
C THR A 42 12.72 12.05 13.33
N LEU A 43 12.16 12.22 12.14
CA LEU A 43 12.81 12.85 10.99
C LEU A 43 12.06 14.15 10.68
N GLY A 44 12.76 15.28 10.69
CA GLY A 44 12.18 16.60 10.42
C GLY A 44 11.92 16.85 8.93
N ASP A 45 11.29 17.98 8.66
CA ASP A 45 10.95 18.38 7.29
C ASP A 45 12.22 18.47 6.43
N ARG A 46 12.14 17.90 5.22
CA ARG A 46 13.24 17.86 4.26
C ARG A 46 14.57 17.33 4.82
N ALA A 47 14.55 16.54 5.90
CA ALA A 47 15.76 16.09 6.59
C ALA A 47 16.81 15.48 5.66
N PHE A 48 16.38 14.76 4.63
CA PHE A 48 17.20 14.09 3.60
C PHE A 48 16.67 14.38 2.18
N ALA A 49 16.10 15.56 1.96
CA ALA A 49 15.66 15.93 0.62
C ALA A 49 16.86 16.20 -0.30
N ASP A 50 16.65 16.11 -1.61
CA ASP A 50 17.65 16.42 -2.63
C ASP A 50 19.00 15.67 -2.45
N CYS A 51 18.96 14.45 -1.96
CA CYS A 51 20.12 13.59 -1.79
C CYS A 51 20.26 12.59 -2.96
N GLY A 52 21.37 11.84 -2.95
CA GLY A 52 21.66 10.80 -3.95
C GLY A 52 21.33 9.38 -3.47
N LEU A 53 20.41 9.21 -2.52
CA LEU A 53 20.12 7.92 -1.91
C LEU A 53 19.70 6.87 -2.93
N THR A 54 20.25 5.66 -2.81
CA THR A 54 19.95 4.53 -3.70
C THR A 54 19.01 3.50 -3.08
N ALA A 55 18.95 3.46 -1.76
CA ALA A 55 18.05 2.62 -0.98
C ALA A 55 17.65 3.33 0.31
N LEU A 56 16.48 3.04 0.83
CA LEU A 56 15.99 3.55 2.11
C LEU A 56 15.32 2.44 2.91
N ALA A 57 15.79 2.20 4.12
CA ALA A 57 15.14 1.38 5.12
C ALA A 57 14.92 2.23 6.38
N LEU A 58 13.66 2.46 6.72
CA LEU A 58 13.28 3.13 7.96
C LEU A 58 13.27 2.11 9.10
N PRO A 59 13.99 2.38 10.20
CA PRO A 59 13.93 1.52 11.39
C PRO A 59 12.55 1.51 12.03
N ASP A 60 12.22 0.45 12.76
CA ASP A 60 10.93 0.29 13.46
C ASP A 60 10.67 1.38 14.51
N ASN A 61 11.70 2.03 15.01
CA ASN A 61 11.58 3.12 15.97
C ASN A 61 11.11 4.45 15.37
N VAL A 62 11.21 4.62 14.04
CA VAL A 62 10.78 5.86 13.40
C VAL A 62 9.26 5.93 13.42
N THR A 63 8.73 6.89 14.16
CA THR A 63 7.30 7.14 14.33
C THR A 63 6.83 8.42 13.64
N THR A 64 7.76 9.37 13.43
CA THR A 64 7.45 10.67 12.86
C THR A 64 8.33 10.96 11.64
N LEU A 65 7.67 11.29 10.55
CA LEU A 65 8.28 11.68 9.29
C LEU A 65 7.81 13.10 8.96
N GLY A 66 8.75 14.02 8.76
CA GLY A 66 8.44 15.41 8.39
C GLY A 66 8.07 15.56 6.92
N ASP A 67 7.51 16.70 6.56
CA ASP A 67 7.10 17.00 5.19
C ASP A 67 8.33 17.02 4.27
N GLY A 68 8.22 16.32 3.14
CA GLY A 68 9.30 16.21 2.17
C GLY A 68 10.58 15.54 2.69
N ALA A 69 10.55 14.81 3.79
CA ALA A 69 11.74 14.29 4.48
C ALA A 69 12.73 13.55 3.57
N PHE A 70 12.24 12.84 2.56
CA PHE A 70 13.04 12.14 1.54
C PHE A 70 12.66 12.54 0.11
N SER A 71 12.13 13.74 -0.08
CA SER A 71 11.75 14.20 -1.42
C SER A 71 12.98 14.35 -2.33
N ASN A 72 12.75 14.15 -3.64
CA ASN A 72 13.75 14.33 -4.68
C ASN A 72 15.04 13.50 -4.48
N ASN A 73 14.86 12.21 -4.19
CA ASN A 73 15.92 11.19 -4.20
C ASN A 73 15.67 10.22 -5.36
N PRO A 74 15.92 10.62 -6.62
CA PRO A 74 15.45 9.90 -7.80
C PRO A 74 16.08 8.52 -8.00
N ASN A 75 17.13 8.21 -7.25
CA ASN A 75 17.86 6.94 -7.36
C ASN A 75 17.40 5.89 -6.34
N ILE A 76 16.50 6.21 -5.41
CA ILE A 76 15.97 5.20 -4.46
C ILE A 76 15.25 4.11 -5.26
N ALA A 77 15.85 2.92 -5.31
CA ALA A 77 15.28 1.75 -5.96
C ALA A 77 14.54 0.82 -4.99
N THR A 78 14.81 0.94 -3.69
CA THR A 78 14.14 0.16 -2.64
C THR A 78 13.74 1.05 -1.48
N LEU A 79 12.50 0.88 -1.01
CA LEU A 79 11.95 1.55 0.16
C LEU A 79 11.33 0.51 1.10
N GLN A 80 11.79 0.51 2.35
CA GLN A 80 11.23 -0.31 3.42
C GLN A 80 10.72 0.60 4.54
N PHE A 81 9.47 0.44 4.93
CA PHE A 81 8.89 1.14 6.06
C PHE A 81 9.12 0.36 7.35
N GLY A 82 9.54 1.05 8.40
CA GLY A 82 9.61 0.49 9.75
C GLY A 82 8.21 0.32 10.36
N ALA A 83 8.06 -0.62 11.27
CA ALA A 83 6.78 -0.95 11.89
C ALA A 83 6.20 0.16 12.79
N GLY A 84 7.03 1.11 13.25
CA GLY A 84 6.56 2.23 14.08
C GLY A 84 5.89 3.36 13.32
N LEU A 85 6.06 3.43 12.00
CA LEU A 85 5.47 4.50 11.20
C LEU A 85 3.98 4.23 10.97
N THR A 86 3.13 5.20 11.35
CA THR A 86 1.68 5.12 11.21
C THR A 86 1.10 6.15 10.23
N ALA A 87 1.88 7.13 9.83
CA ALA A 87 1.47 8.17 8.88
C ALA A 87 2.62 8.52 7.94
N ILE A 88 2.29 8.76 6.68
CA ILE A 88 3.21 9.30 5.69
C ILE A 88 2.84 10.77 5.49
N SER A 89 3.80 11.69 5.76
CA SER A 89 3.59 13.13 5.70
C SER A 89 3.55 13.66 4.27
N ASP A 90 3.17 14.91 4.13
CA ASP A 90 3.05 15.57 2.84
C ASP A 90 4.40 15.58 2.09
N ASN A 91 4.37 15.24 0.81
CA ASN A 91 5.54 15.19 -0.07
C ASN A 91 6.72 14.31 0.42
N ALA A 92 6.54 13.48 1.46
CA ALA A 92 7.63 12.80 2.16
C ALA A 92 8.58 12.03 1.22
N PHE A 93 8.05 11.44 0.15
CA PHE A 93 8.80 10.69 -0.86
C PHE A 93 8.57 11.20 -2.28
N ALA A 94 8.12 12.44 -2.45
CA ALA A 94 7.86 13.00 -3.78
C ALA A 94 9.11 12.95 -4.67
N SER A 95 8.92 12.66 -5.96
CA SER A 95 9.98 12.65 -6.98
C SER A 95 11.10 11.60 -6.76
N ASN A 96 10.75 10.43 -6.21
CA ASN A 96 11.63 9.27 -6.09
C ASN A 96 11.30 8.26 -7.19
N ASN A 97 11.92 8.40 -8.36
CA ASN A 97 11.45 7.83 -9.63
C ASN A 97 11.95 6.41 -9.95
N ALA A 98 12.81 5.80 -9.12
CA ALA A 98 13.40 4.51 -9.48
C ALA A 98 12.58 3.30 -9.04
N ILE A 99 11.58 3.48 -8.17
CA ILE A 99 10.75 2.39 -7.62
C ILE A 99 9.65 2.01 -8.62
N GLU A 100 9.57 0.71 -8.93
CA GLU A 100 8.58 0.14 -9.85
C GLU A 100 7.38 -0.49 -9.14
N SER A 101 7.57 -0.92 -7.88
CA SER A 101 6.51 -1.51 -7.06
C SER A 101 6.57 -0.97 -5.63
N LEU A 102 5.44 -0.53 -5.11
CA LEU A 102 5.31 0.03 -3.75
C LEU A 102 4.29 -0.78 -2.96
N THR A 103 4.66 -1.15 -1.73
CA THR A 103 3.71 -1.69 -0.76
C THR A 103 3.58 -0.72 0.41
N ILE A 104 2.37 -0.25 0.65
CA ILE A 104 2.00 0.49 1.86
C ILE A 104 1.64 -0.55 2.93
N PRO A 105 2.41 -0.65 4.02
CA PRO A 105 2.18 -1.67 5.03
C PRO A 105 0.94 -1.37 5.87
N LYS A 106 0.39 -2.40 6.48
CA LYS A 106 -0.80 -2.34 7.33
C LYS A 106 -0.68 -1.45 8.58
N THR A 107 0.51 -0.94 8.89
CA THR A 107 0.72 0.01 9.99
C THR A 107 0.32 1.43 9.61
N ILE A 108 0.28 1.76 8.33
CA ILE A 108 0.01 3.12 7.85
C ILE A 108 -1.50 3.40 7.88
N ALA A 109 -1.89 4.43 8.62
CA ALA A 109 -3.26 4.90 8.73
C ALA A 109 -3.58 6.05 7.76
N THR A 110 -2.58 6.87 7.41
CA THR A 110 -2.79 8.03 6.52
C THR A 110 -1.62 8.23 5.55
N ILE A 111 -1.95 8.63 4.33
CA ILE A 111 -1.01 9.04 3.29
C ILE A 111 -1.24 10.52 3.00
N GLY A 112 -0.21 11.34 3.21
CA GLY A 112 -0.23 12.79 3.04
C GLY A 112 -0.31 13.25 1.58
N ALA A 113 -0.56 14.53 1.39
CA ALA A 113 -0.65 15.14 0.07
C ALA A 113 0.69 15.05 -0.68
N GLY A 114 0.65 14.70 -1.96
CA GLY A 114 1.85 14.64 -2.81
C GLY A 114 2.93 13.64 -2.38
N SER A 115 2.68 12.80 -1.40
CA SER A 115 3.73 12.00 -0.74
C SER A 115 4.48 11.06 -1.67
N PHE A 116 3.86 10.57 -2.73
CA PHE A 116 4.46 9.75 -3.79
C PHE A 116 4.30 10.38 -5.17
N ALA A 117 4.12 11.71 -5.23
CA ALA A 117 3.98 12.39 -6.51
C ALA A 117 5.23 12.23 -7.40
N ASN A 118 5.01 12.19 -8.70
CA ASN A 118 6.04 12.05 -9.74
C ASN A 118 6.82 10.71 -9.70
N TRP A 119 6.25 9.64 -9.20
CA TRP A 119 6.83 8.30 -9.27
C TRP A 119 6.59 7.66 -10.64
N SER A 120 7.22 8.21 -11.66
CA SER A 120 6.95 7.90 -13.08
C SER A 120 7.21 6.45 -13.50
N LYS A 121 8.02 5.69 -12.74
CA LYS A 121 8.28 4.26 -12.98
C LYS A 121 7.40 3.31 -12.17
N LEU A 122 6.59 3.82 -11.24
CA LEU A 122 5.70 2.98 -10.45
C LEU A 122 4.68 2.30 -11.36
N THR A 123 4.68 0.98 -11.39
CA THR A 123 3.74 0.15 -12.18
C THR A 123 2.70 -0.51 -11.30
N LYS A 124 3.06 -0.83 -10.04
CA LYS A 124 2.22 -1.54 -9.09
C LYS A 124 2.21 -0.88 -7.72
N LEU A 125 1.03 -0.68 -7.17
CA LEU A 125 0.80 -0.23 -5.79
C LEU A 125 0.01 -1.28 -5.03
N THR A 126 0.47 -1.66 -3.83
CA THR A 126 -0.28 -2.52 -2.91
C THR A 126 -0.54 -1.76 -1.60
N ILE A 127 -1.77 -1.74 -1.15
CA ILE A 127 -2.20 -1.16 0.12
C ILE A 127 -2.66 -2.32 1.00
N SER A 128 -1.85 -2.66 2.01
CA SER A 128 -2.08 -3.87 2.82
C SER A 128 -2.90 -3.61 4.08
N GLY A 129 -3.74 -4.59 4.43
CA GLY A 129 -4.55 -4.59 5.65
C GLY A 129 -5.67 -3.56 5.65
N ASN A 130 -6.25 -3.29 6.83
CA ASN A 130 -7.47 -2.49 7.00
C ASN A 130 -7.26 -1.16 7.75
N THR A 131 -6.01 -0.72 7.92
CA THR A 131 -5.69 0.44 8.77
C THR A 131 -5.76 1.77 8.03
N LEU A 132 -5.50 1.77 6.71
CA LEU A 132 -5.49 3.00 5.93
C LEU A 132 -6.89 3.62 5.88
N THR A 133 -6.99 4.88 6.29
CA THR A 133 -8.24 5.65 6.36
C THR A 133 -8.31 6.78 5.34
N SER A 134 -7.16 7.30 4.89
CA SER A 134 -7.15 8.41 3.92
C SER A 134 -5.91 8.45 3.05
N ILE A 135 -6.11 8.94 1.81
CA ILE A 135 -5.07 9.25 0.83
C ILE A 135 -5.24 10.73 0.44
N GLY A 136 -4.21 11.52 0.64
CA GLY A 136 -4.20 12.96 0.41
C GLY A 136 -4.29 13.36 -1.06
N SER A 137 -4.53 14.66 -1.28
CA SER A 137 -4.50 15.29 -2.60
C SER A 137 -3.17 15.00 -3.31
N LYS A 138 -3.21 14.63 -4.60
CA LYS A 138 -2.03 14.40 -5.42
C LYS A 138 -1.04 13.35 -4.89
N ALA A 139 -1.45 12.50 -3.97
CA ALA A 139 -0.56 11.54 -3.32
C ALA A 139 0.20 10.65 -4.32
N PHE A 140 -0.42 10.28 -5.44
CA PHE A 140 0.16 9.51 -6.55
C PHE A 140 0.11 10.29 -7.87
N GLU A 141 0.18 11.64 -7.80
CA GLU A 141 0.17 12.48 -9.00
C GLU A 141 1.31 12.09 -9.94
N ASN A 142 1.01 11.99 -11.25
CA ASN A 142 1.99 11.67 -12.29
C ASN A 142 2.71 10.31 -12.14
N ALA A 143 2.12 9.34 -11.47
CA ALA A 143 2.56 7.94 -11.51
C ALA A 143 2.18 7.32 -12.88
N ALA A 144 2.81 7.82 -13.95
CA ALA A 144 2.34 7.64 -15.32
C ALA A 144 2.29 6.19 -15.83
N LEU A 145 3.06 5.28 -15.25
CA LEU A 145 3.08 3.84 -15.56
C LEU A 145 2.27 2.99 -14.58
N LEU A 146 1.61 3.58 -13.59
CA LEU A 146 0.82 2.82 -12.61
C LEU A 146 -0.33 2.10 -13.32
N ALA A 147 -0.22 0.80 -13.44
CA ALA A 147 -1.20 -0.07 -14.11
C ALA A 147 -2.13 -0.75 -13.10
N ASP A 148 -1.55 -1.26 -12.01
CA ASP A 148 -2.25 -2.08 -11.05
C ASP A 148 -2.20 -1.50 -9.64
N VAL A 149 -3.35 -1.33 -9.02
CA VAL A 149 -3.50 -0.92 -7.62
C VAL A 149 -4.28 -2.00 -6.88
N TYR A 150 -3.65 -2.63 -5.91
CA TYR A 150 -4.25 -3.61 -5.01
C TYR A 150 -4.58 -2.96 -3.68
N ALA A 151 -5.86 -2.84 -3.34
CA ALA A 151 -6.31 -2.22 -2.10
C ALA A 151 -7.09 -3.24 -1.26
N GLU A 152 -6.44 -3.75 -0.22
CA GLU A 152 -7.00 -4.73 0.72
C GLU A 152 -8.02 -4.16 1.72
N PRO A 153 -8.02 -2.85 2.10
CA PRO A 153 -8.99 -2.35 3.05
C PRO A 153 -10.44 -2.68 2.67
N THR A 154 -11.18 -3.27 3.58
CA THR A 154 -12.59 -3.62 3.37
C THR A 154 -13.52 -2.38 3.39
N THR A 155 -13.09 -1.33 4.09
CA THR A 155 -13.70 0.00 3.98
C THR A 155 -12.77 0.88 3.15
N ALA A 156 -13.28 1.44 2.06
CA ALA A 156 -12.50 2.29 1.18
C ALA A 156 -11.92 3.50 1.96
N PRO A 157 -10.60 3.72 1.90
CA PRO A 157 -10.02 4.95 2.44
C PRO A 157 -10.62 6.18 1.76
N ALA A 158 -10.72 7.30 2.49
CA ALA A 158 -11.09 8.57 1.89
C ALA A 158 -10.02 9.02 0.88
N VAL A 159 -10.42 9.44 -0.31
CA VAL A 159 -9.53 9.96 -1.35
C VAL A 159 -9.99 11.33 -1.82
N GLN A 160 -9.06 12.15 -2.29
CA GLN A 160 -9.36 13.38 -3.00
C GLN A 160 -9.51 13.09 -4.49
N ALA A 161 -10.26 13.92 -5.22
CA ALA A 161 -10.49 13.73 -6.65
C ALA A 161 -9.19 13.69 -7.49
N ASP A 162 -8.13 14.30 -6.99
CA ASP A 162 -6.82 14.41 -7.63
C ASP A 162 -5.74 13.50 -7.03
N SER A 163 -6.10 12.61 -6.07
CA SER A 163 -5.11 11.72 -5.41
C SER A 163 -4.30 10.88 -6.41
N PHE A 164 -4.86 10.52 -7.56
CA PHE A 164 -4.22 9.76 -8.64
C PHE A 164 -4.16 10.57 -9.95
N SER A 165 -4.13 11.90 -9.89
CA SER A 165 -4.10 12.75 -11.09
C SER A 165 -2.87 12.43 -11.96
N GLY A 166 -3.08 12.15 -13.24
CA GLY A 166 -2.02 11.78 -14.19
C GLY A 166 -1.45 10.36 -14.00
N ALA A 167 -1.99 9.57 -13.06
CA ALA A 167 -1.58 8.18 -12.92
C ALA A 167 -2.05 7.32 -14.12
N GLY A 168 -1.22 6.35 -14.51
CA GLY A 168 -1.52 5.42 -15.60
C GLY A 168 -1.66 6.05 -16.99
N THR A 169 -1.28 7.30 -17.20
CA THR A 169 -1.43 7.99 -18.49
C THR A 169 -0.55 7.43 -19.61
N SER A 170 0.54 6.75 -19.25
CA SER A 170 1.45 6.10 -20.19
C SER A 170 1.30 4.59 -20.27
N VAL A 171 0.31 4.02 -19.57
CA VAL A 171 0.04 2.57 -19.60
C VAL A 171 -0.54 2.19 -20.96
N GLN A 172 0.07 1.18 -21.61
CA GLN A 172 -0.43 0.59 -22.84
C GLN A 172 -1.29 -0.62 -22.50
N GLY A 173 -2.61 -0.46 -22.42
CA GLY A 173 -3.55 -1.54 -22.09
C GLY A 173 -4.44 -1.21 -20.89
N SER A 174 -4.92 -2.25 -20.23
CA SER A 174 -5.83 -2.12 -19.10
C SER A 174 -5.13 -1.56 -17.87
N LYS A 175 -5.87 -0.76 -17.11
CA LYS A 175 -5.48 -0.27 -15.79
C LYS A 175 -6.52 -0.70 -14.78
N THR A 176 -6.11 -1.31 -13.68
CA THR A 176 -7.06 -1.94 -12.77
C THR A 176 -6.81 -1.55 -11.32
N PHE A 177 -7.88 -1.17 -10.64
CA PHE A 177 -7.96 -1.15 -9.19
C PHE A 177 -8.57 -2.47 -8.72
N HIS A 178 -7.77 -3.31 -8.10
CA HIS A 178 -8.19 -4.53 -7.44
C HIS A 178 -8.53 -4.18 -5.99
N VAL A 179 -9.80 -4.24 -5.63
CA VAL A 179 -10.33 -3.73 -4.36
C VAL A 179 -11.07 -4.82 -3.59
N ALA A 180 -11.11 -4.71 -2.27
CA ALA A 180 -11.80 -5.70 -1.44
C ALA A 180 -13.30 -5.83 -1.80
N SER A 181 -13.95 -4.72 -2.14
CA SER A 181 -15.33 -4.68 -2.63
C SER A 181 -15.51 -3.50 -3.59
N VAL A 182 -15.99 -3.76 -4.81
CA VAL A 182 -16.25 -2.71 -5.80
C VAL A 182 -17.31 -1.72 -5.28
N GLU A 183 -18.32 -2.20 -4.56
CA GLU A 183 -19.36 -1.35 -3.97
C GLU A 183 -18.77 -0.42 -2.89
N ALA A 184 -17.95 -0.94 -1.98
CA ALA A 184 -17.29 -0.16 -0.94
C ALA A 184 -16.39 0.95 -1.52
N TYR A 185 -15.78 0.69 -2.69
CA TYR A 185 -14.89 1.64 -3.39
C TYR A 185 -15.58 2.52 -4.43
N SER A 186 -16.91 2.54 -4.48
CA SER A 186 -17.67 3.37 -5.43
C SER A 186 -17.33 4.86 -5.34
N SER A 187 -16.91 5.36 -4.17
CA SER A 187 -16.44 6.74 -3.98
C SER A 187 -15.13 7.07 -4.69
N TRP A 188 -14.35 6.05 -5.10
CA TRP A 188 -13.06 6.25 -5.79
C TRP A 188 -13.19 6.49 -7.29
N THR A 189 -14.38 6.39 -7.87
CA THR A 189 -14.61 6.49 -9.33
C THR A 189 -14.03 7.76 -9.96
N THR A 190 -14.08 8.91 -9.26
CA THR A 190 -13.47 10.15 -9.74
C THR A 190 -11.95 10.13 -9.64
N ALA A 191 -11.41 9.72 -8.51
CA ALA A 191 -9.96 9.66 -8.28
C ALA A 191 -9.28 8.58 -9.14
N ALA A 192 -10.00 7.48 -9.40
CA ALA A 192 -9.55 6.34 -10.22
C ALA A 192 -9.98 6.46 -11.69
N SER A 193 -10.18 7.66 -12.20
CA SER A 193 -10.65 7.88 -13.57
C SER A 193 -9.76 7.17 -14.60
N GLY A 194 -10.40 6.40 -15.48
CA GLY A 194 -9.72 5.61 -16.52
C GLY A 194 -9.17 4.25 -16.06
N TYR A 195 -9.44 3.85 -14.83
CA TYR A 195 -9.18 2.49 -14.33
C TYR A 195 -10.48 1.66 -14.32
N THR A 196 -10.34 0.37 -14.51
CA THR A 196 -11.38 -0.62 -14.21
C THR A 196 -11.29 -0.97 -12.74
N MET A 197 -12.43 -1.17 -12.06
CA MET A 197 -12.45 -1.70 -10.69
C MET A 197 -12.86 -3.16 -10.71
N GLU A 198 -12.08 -4.01 -10.04
CA GLU A 198 -12.32 -5.44 -9.90
C GLU A 198 -12.24 -5.85 -8.44
N ALA A 199 -13.04 -6.82 -8.03
CA ALA A 199 -12.93 -7.39 -6.70
C ALA A 199 -11.64 -8.20 -6.57
N LEU A 200 -10.92 -8.02 -5.46
CA LEU A 200 -9.78 -8.86 -5.10
C LEU A 200 -10.24 -10.31 -4.88
N GLY A 201 -9.47 -11.24 -5.43
CA GLY A 201 -9.57 -12.63 -5.02
C GLY A 201 -8.85 -12.91 -3.69
N PRO A 202 -9.06 -14.10 -3.11
CA PRO A 202 -8.46 -14.45 -1.80
C PRO A 202 -6.93 -14.46 -1.80
N ASP A 203 -6.28 -14.60 -2.95
CA ASP A 203 -4.81 -14.58 -3.08
C ASP A 203 -4.18 -13.22 -2.76
N TYR A 204 -4.98 -12.16 -2.76
CA TYR A 204 -4.52 -10.77 -2.54
C TYR A 204 -4.92 -10.20 -1.18
N LEU A 205 -5.77 -10.90 -0.42
CA LEU A 205 -6.26 -10.41 0.86
C LEU A 205 -5.50 -11.09 1.99
N SER A 206 -5.21 -10.33 3.03
CA SER A 206 -4.40 -10.80 4.16
C SER A 206 -5.17 -11.68 5.15
N GLU A 207 -6.51 -11.59 5.17
CA GLU A 207 -7.36 -12.32 6.11
C GLU A 207 -8.77 -12.56 5.53
N GLY A 208 -9.38 -13.68 5.84
CA GLY A 208 -10.79 -13.97 5.56
C GLY A 208 -11.05 -15.27 4.83
N LEU A 209 -12.33 -15.54 4.60
CA LEU A 209 -12.82 -16.58 3.70
C LEU A 209 -13.53 -15.96 2.51
N TYR A 210 -13.36 -16.58 1.37
CA TYR A 210 -13.96 -16.15 0.12
C TYR A 210 -14.78 -17.26 -0.48
N TYR A 211 -15.84 -16.89 -1.16
CA TYR A 211 -16.87 -17.77 -1.66
C TYR A 211 -17.19 -17.45 -3.11
N ARG A 212 -17.57 -18.50 -3.90
CA ARG A 212 -18.17 -18.34 -5.22
C ARG A 212 -19.21 -19.45 -5.46
N ALA A 213 -20.25 -19.12 -6.21
CA ALA A 213 -21.35 -20.04 -6.50
C ALA A 213 -21.04 -20.96 -7.69
N SER A 214 -20.07 -20.62 -8.52
CA SER A 214 -19.63 -21.39 -9.68
C SER A 214 -18.11 -21.27 -9.86
N GLY A 215 -17.49 -22.24 -10.51
CA GLY A 215 -16.06 -22.23 -10.78
C GLY A 215 -15.56 -21.02 -11.60
N GLU A 216 -16.46 -20.37 -12.35
CA GLU A 216 -16.18 -19.20 -13.20
C GLU A 216 -16.55 -17.87 -12.54
N ASP A 217 -17.27 -17.88 -11.39
CA ASP A 217 -17.67 -16.67 -10.70
C ASP A 217 -16.47 -16.01 -9.99
N PRO A 218 -16.44 -14.68 -9.88
CA PRO A 218 -15.46 -14.01 -9.04
C PRO A 218 -15.64 -14.37 -7.57
N TRP A 219 -14.54 -14.41 -6.83
CA TRP A 219 -14.54 -14.64 -5.39
C TRP A 219 -15.18 -13.44 -4.66
N LYS A 220 -15.97 -13.72 -3.61
CA LYS A 220 -16.66 -12.73 -2.78
C LYS A 220 -16.38 -13.01 -1.31
N SER A 221 -16.39 -11.95 -0.49
CA SER A 221 -16.27 -12.04 0.97
C SER A 221 -17.58 -12.47 1.66
N GLU A 222 -18.69 -12.53 0.93
CA GLU A 222 -19.99 -12.93 1.44
C GLU A 222 -20.45 -14.23 0.80
N ILE A 223 -21.10 -15.07 1.58
CA ILE A 223 -21.67 -16.33 1.08
C ILE A 223 -22.81 -16.01 0.11
N PRO A 224 -22.78 -16.53 -1.13
CA PRO A 224 -23.88 -16.36 -2.07
C PRO A 224 -25.20 -16.85 -1.48
N GLN A 225 -26.30 -16.14 -1.76
CA GLN A 225 -27.63 -16.51 -1.25
C GLN A 225 -28.23 -17.73 -1.93
N THR A 226 -27.73 -18.08 -3.12
CA THR A 226 -28.15 -19.26 -3.89
C THR A 226 -26.93 -19.91 -4.52
N PHE A 227 -26.81 -21.22 -4.35
CA PHE A 227 -25.76 -22.02 -4.99
C PHE A 227 -26.14 -23.49 -5.00
N THR A 228 -25.65 -24.26 -5.98
CA THR A 228 -25.68 -25.72 -6.00
C THR A 228 -24.36 -26.28 -5.50
N THR A 229 -23.26 -25.61 -5.80
CA THR A 229 -21.93 -25.84 -5.24
C THR A 229 -21.37 -24.53 -4.74
N LEU A 230 -20.93 -24.51 -3.50
CA LEU A 230 -20.24 -23.40 -2.89
C LEU A 230 -18.75 -23.73 -2.84
N TYR A 231 -17.95 -22.95 -3.55
CA TYR A 231 -16.49 -23.02 -3.44
C TYR A 231 -16.03 -22.10 -2.34
N VAL A 232 -15.13 -22.56 -1.50
CA VAL A 232 -14.58 -21.81 -0.37
C VAL A 232 -13.07 -21.78 -0.47
N LYS A 233 -12.48 -20.61 -0.25
CA LYS A 233 -11.04 -20.40 -0.25
C LYS A 233 -10.62 -19.53 0.93
N THR A 234 -9.49 -19.82 1.57
CA THR A 234 -8.86 -18.96 2.56
C THR A 234 -8.01 -17.89 1.87
N ALA A 235 -7.94 -16.69 2.45
CA ALA A 235 -7.01 -15.67 2.00
C ALA A 235 -5.58 -16.01 2.42
N GLY A 236 -4.65 -15.81 1.50
CA GLY A 236 -3.21 -16.07 1.72
C GLY A 236 -2.83 -17.56 1.82
N ASP A 237 -1.53 -17.80 1.80
CA ASP A 237 -0.99 -19.15 1.97
C ASP A 237 -1.05 -19.57 3.45
N ASN A 238 -1.55 -20.78 3.72
CA ASN A 238 -1.60 -21.42 5.05
C ASN A 238 -2.59 -20.85 6.08
N THR A 239 -3.63 -20.17 5.66
CA THR A 239 -4.70 -19.76 6.61
C THR A 239 -5.68 -20.89 6.83
N VAL A 240 -5.76 -21.39 8.07
CA VAL A 240 -6.73 -22.43 8.47
C VAL A 240 -8.06 -21.80 8.85
N MET A 241 -9.17 -22.42 8.42
CA MET A 241 -10.50 -21.95 8.82
C MET A 241 -10.71 -22.01 10.34
N THR A 242 -11.22 -20.93 10.92
CA THR A 242 -11.66 -20.93 12.31
C THR A 242 -12.99 -21.67 12.49
N THR A 243 -13.28 -22.10 13.72
CA THR A 243 -14.57 -22.73 14.06
C THR A 243 -15.75 -21.81 13.74
N ALA A 244 -15.60 -20.48 13.93
CA ALA A 244 -16.64 -19.51 13.62
C ALA A 244 -16.91 -19.42 12.12
N GLN A 245 -15.88 -19.46 11.30
CA GLN A 245 -15.96 -19.45 9.82
C GLN A 245 -16.62 -20.75 9.32
N MET A 246 -16.19 -21.90 9.85
CA MET A 246 -16.83 -23.19 9.52
C MET A 246 -18.33 -23.19 9.89
N LYS A 247 -18.69 -22.61 11.04
CA LYS A 247 -20.09 -22.48 11.44
C LYS A 247 -20.88 -21.60 10.46
N SER A 248 -20.32 -20.47 9.99
CA SER A 248 -21.00 -19.59 9.03
C SER A 248 -21.29 -20.29 7.70
N VAL A 249 -20.36 -21.12 7.20
CA VAL A 249 -20.57 -21.94 6.00
C VAL A 249 -21.67 -22.97 6.23
N ALA A 250 -21.63 -23.67 7.37
CA ALA A 250 -22.65 -24.67 7.72
C ALA A 250 -24.06 -24.04 7.84
N ASP A 251 -24.17 -22.91 8.51
CA ASP A 251 -25.45 -22.18 8.67
C ASP A 251 -26.02 -21.73 7.32
N ALA A 252 -25.16 -21.29 6.38
CA ALA A 252 -25.59 -20.91 5.03
C ALA A 252 -26.10 -22.13 4.23
N VAL A 253 -25.41 -23.27 4.32
CA VAL A 253 -25.84 -24.52 3.65
C VAL A 253 -27.16 -25.01 4.21
N LEU A 254 -27.34 -24.95 5.54
CA LEU A 254 -28.59 -25.36 6.22
C LEU A 254 -29.77 -24.43 5.88
N ALA A 255 -29.53 -23.20 5.49
CA ALA A 255 -30.58 -22.25 5.09
C ALA A 255 -31.12 -22.49 3.67
N LEU A 256 -30.49 -23.37 2.87
CA LEU A 256 -30.94 -23.66 1.50
C LEU A 256 -32.16 -24.57 1.49
N ALA A 257 -33.05 -24.30 0.56
CA ALA A 257 -34.24 -25.14 0.31
C ALA A 257 -33.94 -26.43 -0.45
N ALA A 258 -32.74 -26.56 -1.03
CA ALA A 258 -32.31 -27.72 -1.82
C ALA A 258 -30.91 -28.19 -1.39
N PRO A 259 -30.56 -29.47 -1.62
CA PRO A 259 -29.20 -29.95 -1.33
C PRO A 259 -28.15 -29.17 -2.10
N ALA A 260 -27.04 -28.87 -1.41
CA ALA A 260 -25.89 -28.19 -2.01
C ALA A 260 -24.58 -28.90 -1.63
N THR A 261 -23.56 -28.72 -2.46
CA THR A 261 -22.20 -29.19 -2.21
C THR A 261 -21.33 -28.01 -1.75
N VAL A 262 -20.43 -28.26 -0.82
CA VAL A 262 -19.39 -27.28 -0.44
C VAL A 262 -18.03 -27.86 -0.84
N ASP A 263 -17.31 -27.12 -1.64
CA ASP A 263 -15.95 -27.45 -2.09
C ASP A 263 -14.92 -26.67 -1.28
N PHE A 264 -14.11 -27.37 -0.50
CA PHE A 264 -13.03 -26.82 0.33
C PHE A 264 -11.64 -27.09 -0.27
N SER A 265 -11.55 -27.42 -1.55
CA SER A 265 -10.28 -27.81 -2.18
C SER A 265 -9.22 -26.71 -2.13
N GLU A 266 -9.64 -25.44 -1.96
CA GLU A 266 -8.76 -24.28 -1.88
C GLU A 266 -8.66 -23.69 -0.47
N VAL A 267 -9.03 -24.46 0.57
CA VAL A 267 -8.84 -24.06 1.97
C VAL A 267 -7.51 -24.61 2.48
N GLY A 268 -6.70 -23.79 3.10
CA GLY A 268 -5.46 -24.21 3.75
C GLY A 268 -5.74 -25.14 4.95
N TYR A 269 -4.89 -26.15 5.15
CA TYR A 269 -4.93 -27.10 6.26
C TYR A 269 -3.83 -26.82 7.27
#